data_d36fc67f9ea969ba2b8a771f4420e330
#
_entry.id   d36fc67f9ea969ba2b8a771f4420e330
#
_cell.length_a   1.000
_cell.length_b   1.000
_cell.length_c   1.000
_cell.angle_alpha   90.00
_cell.angle_beta   90.00
_cell.angle_gamma   90.00
#
_symmetry.space_group_name_H-M   'P 1'
#
loop_
_entity.id
_entity.type
_entity.pdbx_description
1 polymer ?
#
loop_
_entity_poly.entity_id
_entity_poly.type
_entity_poly.pdbx_seq_one_letter_code
_entity_poly.pdbx_strand_id
1 'polypeptide(L)'
;LNPLTAEDPFGRNSVCRAHGYLRPDWTLPDDGVRSGSIVGLDLDSRRLGGQRQIPVFLPARFRESRRYPLLVVHDGIDCVRFADLQAVLDNLIERLEIPPMVVALIQAGDRLQEYASDPRHGDFVVAELLPALQARYPLIDDPAQRALMGASFGAVASLATAWQHPGVFDKLLLLSGSFAFSDIGGHSRGPLFDPVVAFMNRFRRAPGRPAREFYVACGIYESLIYENRSLVPLLQEHGMRVRYREVHDGHNWENWRDRLQDALSWLFPGPLWMIYE
;
A
#
# COMPACT_ATOMS: atom_id res chain seq x y z
N LEU A 1 -8.89 -20.67 -17.62
CA LEU A 1 -8.02 -19.57 -17.16
C LEU A 1 -8.80 -18.26 -17.33
N ASN A 2 -8.85 -17.45 -16.27
CA ASN A 2 -9.45 -16.13 -16.37
C ASN A 2 -8.55 -15.27 -17.28
N PRO A 3 -9.08 -14.66 -18.36
CA PRO A 3 -8.28 -13.82 -19.26
C PRO A 3 -7.54 -12.67 -18.57
N LEU A 4 -8.10 -12.15 -17.47
CA LEU A 4 -7.50 -11.10 -16.67
C LEU A 4 -6.23 -11.55 -15.93
N THR A 5 -6.09 -12.86 -15.61
CA THR A 5 -4.91 -13.37 -14.91
C THR A 5 -3.71 -13.60 -15.83
N ALA A 6 -3.89 -13.53 -17.15
CA ALA A 6 -2.79 -13.67 -18.12
C ALA A 6 -1.77 -12.52 -18.03
N GLU A 7 -2.18 -11.38 -17.46
CA GLU A 7 -1.38 -10.17 -17.33
C GLU A 7 -1.07 -9.83 -15.86
N ASP A 8 -1.52 -10.67 -14.93
CA ASP A 8 -1.27 -10.52 -13.50
C ASP A 8 0.22 -10.76 -13.21
N PRO A 9 0.94 -9.80 -12.59
CA PRO A 9 2.36 -9.93 -12.25
C PRO A 9 2.65 -11.07 -11.27
N PHE A 10 1.64 -11.55 -10.52
CA PHE A 10 1.77 -12.67 -9.57
C PHE A 10 1.50 -14.05 -10.19
N GLY A 11 1.29 -14.10 -11.51
CA GLY A 11 1.17 -15.33 -12.27
C GLY A 11 -0.23 -15.62 -12.79
N ARG A 12 -0.32 -16.59 -13.71
CA ARG A 12 -1.54 -16.99 -14.42
C ARG A 12 -2.43 -17.90 -13.58
N ASN A 13 -2.74 -17.51 -12.35
CA ASN A 13 -3.56 -18.31 -11.48
C ASN A 13 -5.04 -17.96 -11.65
N SER A 14 -5.89 -18.99 -11.74
CA SER A 14 -7.33 -18.79 -11.69
C SER A 14 -7.78 -18.62 -10.24
N VAL A 15 -8.67 -17.68 -10.00
CA VAL A 15 -9.30 -17.49 -8.69
C VAL A 15 -10.52 -18.40 -8.61
N CYS A 16 -10.57 -19.28 -7.61
CA CYS A 16 -11.74 -20.07 -7.25
C CYS A 16 -12.40 -19.44 -6.04
N ARG A 17 -13.54 -18.79 -6.26
CA ARG A 17 -14.32 -18.20 -5.17
C ARG A 17 -15.10 -19.29 -4.45
N ALA A 18 -15.04 -19.26 -3.11
CA ALA A 18 -15.81 -20.19 -2.28
C ALA A 18 -17.32 -19.96 -2.48
N HIS A 19 -18.10 -21.04 -2.26
CA HIS A 19 -19.57 -20.92 -2.26
C HIS A 19 -20.02 -19.89 -1.22
N GLY A 20 -20.86 -18.95 -1.65
CA GLY A 20 -21.36 -17.87 -0.78
C GLY A 20 -20.46 -16.61 -0.71
N TYR A 21 -19.32 -16.59 -1.41
CA TYR A 21 -18.59 -15.33 -1.54
C TYR A 21 -19.41 -14.30 -2.30
N LEU A 22 -19.63 -13.16 -1.67
CA LEU A 22 -20.25 -12.00 -2.27
C LEU A 22 -19.20 -10.90 -2.38
N ARG A 23 -18.96 -10.46 -3.60
CA ARG A 23 -18.08 -9.31 -3.82
C ARG A 23 -18.69 -8.09 -3.14
N PRO A 24 -17.93 -7.37 -2.29
CA PRO A 24 -18.44 -6.20 -1.61
C PRO A 24 -18.89 -5.12 -2.60
N ASP A 25 -20.06 -4.51 -2.35
CA ASP A 25 -20.67 -3.52 -3.25
C ASP A 25 -19.80 -2.26 -3.44
N TRP A 26 -19.11 -1.83 -2.40
CA TRP A 26 -18.18 -0.70 -2.44
C TRP A 26 -16.94 -0.94 -3.34
N THR A 27 -16.74 -2.15 -3.86
CA THR A 27 -15.69 -2.45 -4.84
C THR A 27 -16.15 -2.38 -6.28
N LEU A 28 -17.45 -2.20 -6.50
CA LEU A 28 -18.06 -2.17 -7.83
C LEU A 28 -18.17 -0.72 -8.32
N PRO A 29 -17.94 -0.47 -9.62
CA PRO A 29 -18.34 0.81 -10.21
C PRO A 29 -19.84 1.08 -9.96
N ASP A 30 -20.16 2.30 -9.57
CA ASP A 30 -21.53 2.75 -9.30
C ASP A 30 -21.79 4.04 -10.08
N ASP A 31 -22.74 4.01 -11.01
CA ASP A 31 -23.10 5.17 -11.85
C ASP A 31 -23.68 6.33 -11.04
N GLY A 32 -24.17 6.07 -9.82
CA GLY A 32 -24.64 7.11 -8.88
C GLY A 32 -23.51 7.82 -8.14
N VAL A 33 -22.30 7.26 -8.15
CA VAL A 33 -21.12 7.80 -7.47
C VAL A 33 -20.29 8.64 -8.45
N ARG A 34 -19.86 9.80 -8.00
CA ARG A 34 -19.01 10.67 -8.81
C ARG A 34 -17.59 10.14 -8.84
N SER A 35 -17.10 9.88 -10.04
CA SER A 35 -15.75 9.39 -10.23
C SER A 35 -14.71 10.50 -10.13
N GLY A 36 -13.60 10.19 -9.46
CA GLY A 36 -12.36 10.94 -9.51
C GLY A 36 -11.68 10.81 -10.88
N SER A 37 -10.57 11.46 -11.04
CA SER A 37 -9.77 11.42 -12.28
C SER A 37 -8.34 10.96 -11.99
N ILE A 38 -7.75 10.24 -12.94
CA ILE A 38 -6.34 9.88 -12.90
C ILE A 38 -5.60 10.76 -13.91
N VAL A 39 -4.62 11.52 -13.42
CA VAL A 39 -3.79 12.43 -14.22
C VAL A 39 -2.32 12.00 -14.14
N GLY A 40 -1.53 12.29 -15.18
CA GLY A 40 -0.11 11.98 -15.19
C GLY A 40 0.73 13.03 -14.45
N LEU A 41 1.74 12.58 -13.72
CA LEU A 41 2.85 13.39 -13.22
C LEU A 41 4.16 12.81 -13.78
N ASP A 42 4.81 13.53 -14.65
CA ASP A 42 6.12 13.14 -15.18
C ASP A 42 7.22 13.60 -14.23
N LEU A 43 8.12 12.68 -13.89
CA LEU A 43 9.22 12.92 -12.97
C LEU A 43 10.52 12.33 -13.53
N ASP A 44 11.55 13.15 -13.65
CA ASP A 44 12.90 12.68 -13.98
C ASP A 44 13.63 12.27 -12.71
N SER A 45 13.73 10.95 -12.50
CA SER A 45 14.33 10.41 -11.28
C SER A 45 15.84 10.26 -11.43
N ARG A 46 16.58 10.93 -10.57
CA ARG A 46 18.02 10.74 -10.42
C ARG A 46 18.35 9.52 -9.57
N ARG A 47 17.47 9.17 -8.64
CA ARG A 47 17.66 8.04 -7.70
C ARG A 47 17.48 6.70 -8.39
N LEU A 48 16.44 6.58 -9.20
CA LEU A 48 16.13 5.33 -9.92
C LEU A 48 16.59 5.35 -11.38
N GLY A 49 17.00 6.52 -11.87
CA GLY A 49 17.39 6.76 -13.25
C GLY A 49 16.23 6.82 -14.22
N GLY A 50 16.21 7.85 -15.07
CA GLY A 50 15.26 8.03 -16.16
C GLY A 50 13.90 8.58 -15.78
N GLN A 51 13.06 8.71 -16.80
CA GLN A 51 11.72 9.26 -16.68
C GLN A 51 10.78 8.26 -16.01
N ARG A 52 10.00 8.76 -15.04
CA ARG A 52 8.94 8.04 -14.35
C ARG A 52 7.62 8.75 -14.58
N GLN A 53 6.67 8.06 -15.15
CA GLN A 53 5.30 8.54 -15.25
C GLN A 53 4.50 8.01 -14.06
N ILE A 54 4.03 8.92 -13.22
CA ILE A 54 3.31 8.59 -12.00
C ILE A 54 1.84 8.99 -12.20
N PRO A 55 0.91 8.05 -12.41
CA PRO A 55 -0.50 8.35 -12.37
C PRO A 55 -0.90 8.80 -10.97
N VAL A 56 -1.68 9.88 -10.90
CA VAL A 56 -2.16 10.46 -9.65
C VAL A 56 -3.69 10.51 -9.69
N PHE A 57 -4.33 9.81 -8.77
CA PHE A 57 -5.77 9.92 -8.57
C PHE A 57 -6.10 11.22 -7.82
N LEU A 58 -7.03 11.98 -8.37
CA LEU A 58 -7.64 13.15 -7.76
C LEU A 58 -9.11 12.84 -7.47
N PRO A 59 -9.61 13.10 -6.25
CA PRO A 59 -10.98 12.77 -5.89
C PRO A 59 -11.98 13.58 -6.70
N ALA A 60 -13.19 13.08 -6.83
CA ALA A 60 -14.30 13.87 -7.40
C ALA A 60 -14.40 15.22 -6.70
N ARG A 61 -14.66 16.29 -7.47
CA ARG A 61 -14.70 17.69 -6.97
C ARG A 61 -13.37 18.16 -6.34
N PHE A 62 -12.23 17.68 -6.86
CA PHE A 62 -10.93 18.22 -6.48
C PHE A 62 -10.92 19.76 -6.60
N ARG A 63 -10.33 20.43 -5.61
CA ARG A 63 -10.20 21.91 -5.57
C ARG A 63 -8.82 22.27 -5.06
N GLU A 64 -8.13 23.16 -5.73
CA GLU A 64 -6.80 23.67 -5.30
C GLU A 64 -6.85 24.43 -3.96
N SER A 65 -8.03 24.97 -3.60
CA SER A 65 -8.25 25.67 -2.32
C SER A 65 -8.45 24.76 -1.11
N ARG A 66 -8.55 23.43 -1.32
CA ARG A 66 -8.69 22.42 -0.26
C ARG A 66 -7.41 21.62 -0.11
N ARG A 67 -7.02 21.29 1.11
CA ARG A 67 -5.88 20.40 1.36
C ARG A 67 -6.32 18.96 1.52
N TYR A 68 -5.47 18.04 1.05
CA TYR A 68 -5.79 16.60 0.95
C TYR A 68 -4.73 15.74 1.66
N PRO A 69 -5.13 14.66 2.34
CA PRO A 69 -4.23 13.57 2.70
C PRO A 69 -3.59 12.95 1.46
N LEU A 70 -2.43 12.31 1.65
CA LEU A 70 -1.68 11.61 0.60
C LEU A 70 -1.61 10.12 0.90
N LEU A 71 -1.96 9.30 -0.09
CA LEU A 71 -1.66 7.88 -0.13
C LEU A 71 -0.69 7.61 -1.29
N VAL A 72 0.43 6.96 -1.03
CA VAL A 72 1.35 6.45 -2.08
C VAL A 72 1.19 4.94 -2.16
N VAL A 73 0.83 4.45 -3.33
CA VAL A 73 0.50 3.03 -3.56
C VAL A 73 1.56 2.39 -4.44
N HIS A 74 2.28 1.42 -3.90
CA HIS A 74 3.17 0.55 -4.66
C HIS A 74 2.36 -0.43 -5.51
N ASP A 75 2.82 -0.73 -6.73
CA ASP A 75 2.06 -1.44 -7.75
C ASP A 75 0.70 -0.76 -8.03
N GLY A 76 0.69 0.58 -8.04
CA GLY A 76 -0.54 1.37 -8.04
C GLY A 76 -1.39 1.19 -9.32
N ILE A 77 -0.74 1.05 -10.48
CA ILE A 77 -1.43 0.78 -11.75
C ILE A 77 -2.11 -0.59 -11.70
N ASP A 78 -1.42 -1.59 -11.15
CA ASP A 78 -1.98 -2.93 -10.98
C ASP A 78 -3.10 -2.94 -9.95
N CYS A 79 -3.00 -2.16 -8.86
CA CYS A 79 -4.09 -1.96 -7.90
C CYS A 79 -5.35 -1.36 -8.56
N VAL A 80 -5.20 -0.40 -9.47
CA VAL A 80 -6.34 0.14 -10.23
C VAL A 80 -6.95 -0.94 -11.14
N ARG A 81 -6.10 -1.71 -11.81
CA ARG A 81 -6.53 -2.69 -12.81
C ARG A 81 -7.14 -3.95 -12.22
N PHE A 82 -6.53 -4.50 -11.16
CA PHE A 82 -6.86 -5.82 -10.62
C PHE A 82 -7.63 -5.77 -9.29
N ALA A 83 -7.48 -4.68 -8.54
CA ALA A 83 -8.18 -4.46 -7.27
C ALA A 83 -9.23 -3.34 -7.35
N ASP A 84 -9.55 -2.84 -8.53
CA ASP A 84 -10.55 -1.79 -8.76
C ASP A 84 -10.36 -0.56 -7.86
N LEU A 85 -9.10 -0.21 -7.54
CA LEU A 85 -8.78 0.79 -6.53
C LEU A 85 -9.47 2.13 -6.76
N GLN A 86 -9.66 2.56 -8.01
CA GLN A 86 -10.36 3.81 -8.31
C GLN A 86 -11.83 3.73 -7.86
N ALA A 87 -12.56 2.68 -8.21
CA ALA A 87 -13.95 2.48 -7.78
C ALA A 87 -14.06 2.41 -6.26
N VAL A 88 -13.12 1.70 -5.60
CA VAL A 88 -13.05 1.65 -4.14
C VAL A 88 -12.90 3.04 -3.54
N LEU A 89 -11.97 3.86 -4.03
CA LEU A 89 -11.75 5.22 -3.52
C LEU A 89 -12.98 6.10 -3.73
N ASP A 90 -13.56 6.07 -4.93
CA ASP A 90 -14.76 6.87 -5.26
C ASP A 90 -15.93 6.52 -4.35
N ASN A 91 -16.21 5.22 -4.17
CA ASN A 91 -17.29 4.74 -3.31
C ASN A 91 -17.09 5.10 -1.83
N LEU A 92 -15.89 4.86 -1.29
CA LEU A 92 -15.62 5.16 0.11
C LEU A 92 -15.63 6.67 0.41
N ILE A 93 -15.19 7.50 -0.53
CA ILE A 93 -15.25 8.95 -0.42
C ILE A 93 -16.71 9.44 -0.48
N GLU A 94 -17.52 8.93 -1.40
CA GLU A 94 -18.95 9.32 -1.51
C GLU A 94 -19.74 8.87 -0.28
N ARG A 95 -19.43 7.72 0.31
CA ARG A 95 -20.01 7.20 1.56
C ARG A 95 -19.52 7.92 2.80
N LEU A 96 -18.57 8.86 2.67
CA LEU A 96 -17.93 9.56 3.78
C LEU A 96 -17.17 8.63 4.76
N GLU A 97 -16.82 7.44 4.33
CA GLU A 97 -16.03 6.49 5.13
C GLU A 97 -14.55 6.87 5.20
N ILE A 98 -14.07 7.57 4.15
CA ILE A 98 -12.73 8.18 4.11
C ILE A 98 -12.83 9.63 3.61
N PRO A 99 -11.89 10.51 3.96
CA PRO A 99 -11.84 11.84 3.39
C PRO A 99 -11.44 11.78 1.92
N PRO A 100 -11.84 12.77 1.09
CA PRO A 100 -11.23 12.95 -0.22
C PRO A 100 -9.72 13.10 -0.10
N MET A 101 -8.96 12.31 -0.88
CA MET A 101 -7.50 12.26 -0.81
C MET A 101 -6.85 12.26 -2.19
N VAL A 102 -5.58 12.62 -2.25
CA VAL A 102 -4.72 12.45 -3.42
C VAL A 102 -3.98 11.13 -3.30
N VAL A 103 -3.97 10.34 -4.40
CA VAL A 103 -3.30 9.02 -4.38
C VAL A 103 -2.28 8.96 -5.51
N ALA A 104 -1.00 8.77 -5.18
CA ALA A 104 0.07 8.55 -6.14
C ALA A 104 0.24 7.04 -6.40
N LEU A 105 0.09 6.65 -7.66
CA LEU A 105 0.08 5.26 -8.11
C LEU A 105 1.45 4.92 -8.70
N ILE A 106 2.41 4.56 -7.84
CA ILE A 106 3.77 4.26 -8.32
C ILE A 106 3.88 2.84 -8.86
N GLN A 107 4.69 2.70 -9.89
CA GLN A 107 5.02 1.41 -10.50
C GLN A 107 6.53 1.28 -10.61
N ALA A 108 7.08 0.15 -10.18
CA ALA A 108 8.50 -0.12 -10.29
C ALA A 108 8.91 -0.39 -11.75
N GLY A 109 10.14 -0.03 -12.11
CA GLY A 109 10.75 -0.45 -13.37
C GLY A 109 11.23 -1.91 -13.27
N ASP A 110 12.07 -2.21 -12.30
CA ASP A 110 12.40 -3.57 -11.89
C ASP A 110 11.86 -3.80 -10.48
N ARG A 111 10.69 -4.43 -10.42
CA ARG A 111 9.94 -4.63 -9.19
C ARG A 111 10.71 -5.44 -8.14
N LEU A 112 11.39 -6.48 -8.58
CA LEU A 112 12.10 -7.38 -7.67
C LEU A 112 13.38 -6.75 -7.11
N GLN A 113 13.95 -5.79 -7.82
CA GLN A 113 15.09 -5.01 -7.34
C GLN A 113 14.62 -3.81 -6.50
N GLU A 114 13.75 -2.95 -7.08
CA GLU A 114 13.34 -1.71 -6.43
C GLU A 114 12.60 -1.95 -5.11
N TYR A 115 11.71 -2.96 -5.07
CA TYR A 115 10.87 -3.25 -3.91
C TYR A 115 11.49 -4.21 -2.89
N ALA A 116 12.62 -4.81 -3.20
CA ALA A 116 13.36 -5.66 -2.25
C ALA A 116 14.19 -4.88 -1.23
N SER A 117 13.69 -3.73 -0.77
CA SER A 117 14.35 -2.81 0.16
C SER A 117 15.53 -2.01 -0.43
N ASP A 118 15.53 -1.74 -1.73
CA ASP A 118 16.53 -0.86 -2.33
C ASP A 118 16.45 0.55 -1.72
N PRO A 119 17.53 1.05 -1.09
CA PRO A 119 17.50 2.38 -0.47
C PRO A 119 17.24 3.51 -1.47
N ARG A 120 17.60 3.33 -2.74
CA ARG A 120 17.32 4.31 -3.80
C ARG A 120 15.82 4.49 -4.03
N HIS A 121 15.02 3.43 -3.81
CA HIS A 121 13.57 3.51 -3.90
C HIS A 121 12.98 4.38 -2.77
N GLY A 122 13.42 4.18 -1.53
CA GLY A 122 13.02 5.03 -0.41
C GLY A 122 13.40 6.50 -0.63
N ASP A 123 14.63 6.75 -1.09
CA ASP A 123 15.10 8.08 -1.46
C ASP A 123 14.27 8.71 -2.59
N PHE A 124 13.89 7.92 -3.62
CA PHE A 124 13.01 8.39 -4.69
C PHE A 124 11.65 8.84 -4.13
N VAL A 125 11.03 8.02 -3.30
CA VAL A 125 9.71 8.34 -2.73
C VAL A 125 9.76 9.61 -1.87
N VAL A 126 10.80 9.76 -1.04
CA VAL A 126 10.87 10.84 -0.06
C VAL A 126 11.51 12.12 -0.64
N ALA A 127 12.59 11.99 -1.40
CA ALA A 127 13.37 13.16 -1.86
C ALA A 127 13.00 13.66 -3.26
N GLU A 128 12.27 12.87 -4.06
CA GLU A 128 11.87 13.25 -5.40
C GLU A 128 10.35 13.28 -5.58
N LEU A 129 9.65 12.15 -5.31
CA LEU A 129 8.22 12.04 -5.54
C LEU A 129 7.41 12.95 -4.59
N LEU A 130 7.65 12.88 -3.29
CA LEU A 130 6.89 13.66 -2.31
C LEU A 130 7.01 15.18 -2.55
N PRO A 131 8.21 15.77 -2.77
CA PRO A 131 8.33 17.18 -3.11
C PRO A 131 7.62 17.55 -4.42
N ALA A 132 7.68 16.70 -5.45
CA ALA A 132 6.99 16.94 -6.72
C ALA A 132 5.45 16.94 -6.54
N LEU A 133 4.93 16.02 -5.73
CA LEU A 133 3.51 16.00 -5.38
C LEU A 133 3.08 17.22 -4.56
N GLN A 134 3.89 17.64 -3.59
CA GLN A 134 3.63 18.85 -2.79
C GLN A 134 3.67 20.15 -3.60
N ALA A 135 4.55 20.21 -4.59
CA ALA A 135 4.61 21.34 -5.51
C ALA A 135 3.41 21.43 -6.45
N ARG A 136 2.82 20.29 -6.81
CA ARG A 136 1.74 20.18 -7.80
C ARG A 136 0.34 20.15 -7.20
N TYR A 137 0.19 19.61 -6.00
CA TYR A 137 -1.11 19.37 -5.35
C TYR A 137 -1.16 19.95 -3.94
N PRO A 138 -2.30 20.48 -3.49
CA PRO A 138 -2.46 21.04 -2.16
C PRO A 138 -2.55 19.94 -1.10
N LEU A 139 -1.43 19.35 -0.74
CA LEU A 139 -1.36 18.30 0.27
C LEU A 139 -1.32 18.89 1.68
N ILE A 140 -1.81 18.13 2.65
CA ILE A 140 -1.64 18.42 4.07
C ILE A 140 -0.18 18.13 4.43
N ASP A 141 0.50 19.12 4.98
CA ASP A 141 1.91 19.00 5.40
C ASP A 141 2.00 18.48 6.84
N ASP A 142 1.55 17.23 7.01
CA ASP A 142 1.57 16.50 8.28
C ASP A 142 1.84 15.01 7.97
N PRO A 143 2.88 14.40 8.56
CA PRO A 143 3.14 12.95 8.43
C PRO A 143 1.93 12.09 8.80
N ALA A 144 1.09 12.53 9.76
CA ALA A 144 -0.13 11.84 10.15
C ALA A 144 -1.20 11.79 9.03
N GLN A 145 -1.04 12.58 7.99
CA GLN A 145 -1.91 12.61 6.82
C GLN A 145 -1.26 11.99 5.58
N ARG A 146 -0.17 11.24 5.78
CA ARG A 146 0.55 10.54 4.70
C ARG A 146 0.64 9.05 5.00
N ALA A 147 0.30 8.24 4.00
CA ALA A 147 0.43 6.78 4.08
C ALA A 147 1.21 6.20 2.90
N LEU A 148 1.88 5.08 3.17
CA LEU A 148 2.38 4.16 2.14
C LEU A 148 1.51 2.91 2.15
N MET A 149 1.18 2.41 0.97
CA MET A 149 0.45 1.16 0.77
C MET A 149 1.24 0.25 -0.17
N GLY A 150 1.22 -1.05 0.11
CA GLY A 150 1.73 -2.05 -0.82
C GLY A 150 1.34 -3.46 -0.44
N ALA A 151 1.39 -4.35 -1.44
CA ALA A 151 1.17 -5.77 -1.28
C ALA A 151 2.46 -6.55 -1.61
N SER A 152 2.68 -7.68 -0.91
CA SER A 152 3.82 -8.55 -1.20
C SER A 152 5.17 -7.81 -1.07
N PHE A 153 5.98 -7.74 -2.12
CA PHE A 153 7.19 -6.90 -2.19
C PHE A 153 6.89 -5.40 -2.06
N GLY A 154 5.72 -4.93 -2.52
CA GLY A 154 5.27 -3.55 -2.31
C GLY A 154 5.10 -3.20 -0.83
N ALA A 155 4.70 -4.17 0.00
CA ALA A 155 4.66 -4.00 1.46
C ALA A 155 6.07 -3.91 2.07
N VAL A 156 7.04 -4.67 1.52
CA VAL A 156 8.46 -4.54 1.91
C VAL A 156 8.99 -3.16 1.56
N ALA A 157 8.72 -2.66 0.35
CA ALA A 157 9.13 -1.32 -0.07
C ALA A 157 8.53 -0.22 0.81
N SER A 158 7.23 -0.36 1.17
CA SER A 158 6.55 0.57 2.08
C SER A 158 7.21 0.61 3.45
N LEU A 159 7.46 -0.56 4.04
CA LEU A 159 8.11 -0.68 5.35
C LEU A 159 9.56 -0.17 5.32
N ALA A 160 10.32 -0.54 4.28
CA ALA A 160 11.70 -0.11 4.11
C ALA A 160 11.82 1.41 3.95
N THR A 161 10.97 2.01 3.12
CA THR A 161 10.92 3.48 2.93
C THR A 161 10.64 4.20 4.26
N ALA A 162 9.63 3.76 5.01
CA ALA A 162 9.29 4.38 6.29
C ALA A 162 10.40 4.19 7.34
N TRP A 163 11.07 3.04 7.35
CA TRP A 163 12.17 2.75 8.27
C TRP A 163 13.45 3.54 7.96
N GLN A 164 13.75 3.76 6.68
CA GLN A 164 14.88 4.58 6.21
C GLN A 164 14.64 6.07 6.44
N HIS A 165 13.38 6.52 6.34
CA HIS A 165 12.98 7.91 6.46
C HIS A 165 11.88 8.11 7.51
N PRO A 166 12.20 7.88 8.81
CA PRO A 166 11.20 7.99 9.88
C PRO A 166 10.66 9.41 9.98
N GLY A 167 9.37 9.53 10.31
CA GLY A 167 8.69 10.81 10.47
C GLY A 167 8.22 11.47 9.17
N VAL A 168 8.34 10.81 8.01
CA VAL A 168 7.80 11.30 6.73
C VAL A 168 6.39 10.75 6.48
N PHE A 169 6.17 9.48 6.78
CA PHE A 169 4.89 8.78 6.65
C PHE A 169 4.54 8.14 7.99
N ASP A 170 3.41 8.50 8.57
CA ASP A 170 2.99 7.98 9.87
C ASP A 170 2.01 6.79 9.78
N LYS A 171 1.62 6.39 8.56
CA LYS A 171 0.66 5.33 8.30
C LYS A 171 1.18 4.35 7.27
N LEU A 172 1.06 3.04 7.57
CA LEU A 172 1.40 1.99 6.63
C LEU A 172 0.23 1.02 6.46
N LEU A 173 -0.11 0.72 5.19
CA LEU A 173 -1.07 -0.30 4.79
C LEU A 173 -0.31 -1.43 4.11
N LEU A 174 -0.13 -2.54 4.81
CA LEU A 174 0.73 -3.64 4.41
C LEU A 174 -0.11 -4.90 4.19
N LEU A 175 -0.21 -5.34 2.94
CA LEU A 175 -1.03 -6.47 2.54
C LEU A 175 -0.13 -7.65 2.13
N SER A 176 -0.29 -8.79 2.81
CA SER A 176 0.44 -10.04 2.48
C SER A 176 1.95 -9.80 2.28
N GLY A 177 2.58 -9.06 3.20
CA GLY A 177 3.96 -8.61 3.04
C GLY A 177 4.95 -9.75 2.98
N SER A 178 5.87 -9.69 2.03
CA SER A 178 6.97 -10.65 1.85
C SER A 178 8.08 -10.43 2.89
N PHE A 179 7.73 -10.39 4.18
CA PHE A 179 8.63 -10.05 5.30
C PHE A 179 9.55 -11.20 5.73
N ALA A 180 10.10 -11.92 4.77
CA ALA A 180 10.97 -13.05 5.03
C ALA A 180 12.20 -12.65 5.86
N PHE A 181 12.51 -13.43 6.89
CA PHE A 181 13.66 -13.25 7.76
C PHE A 181 14.30 -14.61 8.08
N SER A 182 15.45 -14.62 8.75
CA SER A 182 16.13 -15.83 9.16
C SER A 182 16.76 -15.66 10.53
N ASP A 183 16.41 -16.54 11.45
CA ASP A 183 17.01 -16.60 12.79
C ASP A 183 18.34 -17.38 12.83
N ILE A 184 18.63 -18.16 11.79
CA ILE A 184 19.76 -19.10 11.73
C ILE A 184 20.74 -18.86 10.57
N GLY A 185 20.72 -17.67 9.99
CA GLY A 185 21.66 -17.24 8.95
C GLY A 185 21.33 -17.63 7.52
N GLY A 186 20.67 -18.76 7.25
CA GLY A 186 20.22 -19.18 5.93
C GLY A 186 18.70 -19.15 5.80
N HIS A 187 18.18 -19.03 4.58
CA HIS A 187 16.76 -19.14 4.29
C HIS A 187 16.50 -19.97 3.03
N SER A 188 15.29 -20.52 2.89
CA SER A 188 14.90 -21.45 1.81
C SER A 188 14.13 -20.78 0.66
N ARG A 189 13.97 -19.46 0.67
CA ARG A 189 13.10 -18.72 -0.29
C ARG A 189 13.80 -18.38 -1.62
N GLY A 190 15.07 -18.78 -1.80
CA GLY A 190 15.87 -18.49 -2.98
C GLY A 190 16.45 -17.07 -3.04
N PRO A 191 17.38 -16.81 -3.98
CA PRO A 191 18.23 -15.61 -4.01
C PRO A 191 17.45 -14.29 -4.21
N LEU A 192 16.28 -14.32 -4.81
CA LEU A 192 15.43 -13.13 -4.94
C LEU A 192 15.02 -12.51 -3.59
N PHE A 193 15.02 -13.31 -2.53
CA PHE A 193 14.68 -12.86 -1.18
C PHE A 193 15.90 -12.42 -0.36
N ASP A 194 17.13 -12.60 -0.84
CA ASP A 194 18.33 -12.22 -0.08
C ASP A 194 18.31 -10.76 0.41
N PRO A 195 17.97 -9.75 -0.43
CA PRO A 195 17.90 -8.36 0.03
C PRO A 195 16.77 -8.14 1.06
N VAL A 196 15.62 -8.80 0.86
CA VAL A 196 14.48 -8.74 1.79
C VAL A 196 14.87 -9.32 3.14
N VAL A 197 15.48 -10.51 3.17
CA VAL A 197 15.92 -11.16 4.41
C VAL A 197 16.98 -10.32 5.12
N ALA A 198 17.93 -9.76 4.38
CA ALA A 198 18.94 -8.86 4.94
C ALA A 198 18.31 -7.61 5.56
N PHE A 199 17.31 -7.01 4.91
CA PHE A 199 16.55 -5.89 5.44
C PHE A 199 15.75 -6.30 6.68
N MET A 200 14.93 -7.34 6.59
CA MET A 200 14.07 -7.77 7.69
C MET A 200 14.87 -8.17 8.93
N ASN A 201 16.01 -8.81 8.76
CA ASN A 201 16.90 -9.13 9.86
C ASN A 201 17.48 -7.87 10.55
N ARG A 202 17.80 -6.82 9.78
CA ARG A 202 18.21 -5.52 10.36
C ARG A 202 17.04 -4.84 11.05
N PHE A 203 15.89 -4.78 10.39
CA PHE A 203 14.68 -4.19 10.94
C PHE A 203 14.27 -4.85 12.27
N ARG A 204 14.26 -6.18 12.33
CA ARG A 204 13.89 -6.93 13.55
C ARG A 204 14.83 -6.67 14.73
N ARG A 205 16.12 -6.41 14.47
CA ARG A 205 17.10 -6.06 15.52
C ARG A 205 16.97 -4.63 16.02
N ALA A 206 16.53 -3.73 15.17
CA ALA A 206 16.40 -2.31 15.48
C ALA A 206 15.22 -1.68 14.72
N PRO A 207 13.97 -2.01 15.09
CA PRO A 207 12.80 -1.54 14.36
C PRO A 207 12.63 -0.02 14.39
N GLY A 208 13.06 0.61 15.48
CA GLY A 208 12.79 2.02 15.69
C GLY A 208 11.28 2.29 15.74
N ARG A 209 10.88 3.43 15.20
CA ARG A 209 9.48 3.80 15.04
C ARG A 209 9.26 4.38 13.64
N PRO A 210 9.20 3.55 12.59
CA PRO A 210 9.08 4.00 11.20
C PRO A 210 7.78 4.75 10.91
N ALA A 211 6.68 4.36 11.57
CA ALA A 211 5.38 5.00 11.49
C ALA A 211 4.63 4.81 12.81
N ARG A 212 3.52 5.52 13.01
CA ARG A 212 2.69 5.38 14.21
C ARG A 212 1.61 4.30 14.05
N GLU A 213 1.05 4.16 12.85
CA GLU A 213 -0.11 3.31 12.59
C GLU A 213 0.17 2.32 11.47
N PHE A 214 -0.14 1.06 11.74
CA PHE A 214 0.05 -0.05 10.81
C PHE A 214 -1.24 -0.82 10.64
N TYR A 215 -1.79 -0.84 9.43
CA TYR A 215 -2.74 -1.86 9.06
C TYR A 215 -1.99 -2.99 8.37
N VAL A 216 -2.07 -4.20 8.91
CA VAL A 216 -1.41 -5.39 8.37
C VAL A 216 -2.48 -6.44 8.11
N ALA A 217 -2.51 -7.02 6.91
CA ALA A 217 -3.40 -8.13 6.60
C ALA A 217 -2.67 -9.22 5.82
N CYS A 218 -3.06 -10.47 6.04
CA CYS A 218 -2.52 -11.62 5.33
C CYS A 218 -3.56 -12.75 5.23
N GLY A 219 -3.58 -13.44 4.09
CA GLY A 219 -4.39 -14.65 3.93
C GLY A 219 -3.80 -15.83 4.70
N ILE A 220 -4.65 -16.60 5.37
CA ILE A 220 -4.18 -17.77 6.16
C ILE A 220 -3.68 -18.92 5.27
N TYR A 221 -4.01 -18.92 3.98
CA TYR A 221 -3.53 -19.91 3.02
C TYR A 221 -2.24 -19.50 2.31
N GLU A 222 -1.62 -18.39 2.74
CA GLU A 222 -0.37 -17.91 2.18
C GLU A 222 0.84 -18.48 2.91
N SER A 223 1.90 -18.77 2.16
CA SER A 223 3.21 -19.11 2.73
C SER A 223 3.86 -17.98 3.53
N LEU A 224 3.31 -16.77 3.44
CA LEU A 224 3.79 -15.55 4.11
C LEU A 224 3.12 -15.30 5.48
N ILE A 225 2.16 -16.16 5.87
CA ILE A 225 1.36 -15.92 7.08
C ILE A 225 2.22 -15.88 8.36
N TYR A 226 3.24 -16.74 8.45
CA TYR A 226 4.13 -16.79 9.61
C TYR A 226 4.89 -15.47 9.79
N GLU A 227 5.48 -14.94 8.73
CA GLU A 227 6.26 -13.69 8.75
C GLU A 227 5.38 -12.49 9.10
N ASN A 228 4.15 -12.44 8.56
CA ASN A 228 3.19 -11.38 8.89
C ASN A 228 2.72 -11.47 10.35
N ARG A 229 2.43 -12.67 10.85
CA ARG A 229 2.10 -12.88 12.29
C ARG A 229 3.22 -12.42 13.20
N SER A 230 4.47 -12.78 12.87
CA SER A 230 5.63 -12.48 13.69
C SER A 230 6.02 -10.99 13.69
N LEU A 231 5.59 -10.24 12.67
CA LEU A 231 5.85 -8.79 12.59
C LEU A 231 4.98 -8.01 13.59
N VAL A 232 3.74 -8.44 13.81
CA VAL A 232 2.75 -7.70 14.61
C VAL A 232 3.21 -7.45 16.05
N PRO A 233 3.60 -8.47 16.86
CA PRO A 233 4.06 -8.22 18.22
C PRO A 233 5.31 -7.33 18.25
N LEU A 234 6.23 -7.50 17.30
CA LEU A 234 7.42 -6.66 17.22
C LEU A 234 7.07 -5.17 17.06
N LEU A 235 6.10 -4.84 16.20
CA LEU A 235 5.64 -3.47 16.02
C LEU A 235 4.97 -2.93 17.30
N GLN A 236 4.13 -3.74 17.95
CA GLN A 236 3.40 -3.37 19.16
C GLN A 236 4.34 -3.13 20.36
N GLU A 237 5.34 -3.99 20.53
CA GLU A 237 6.37 -3.88 21.58
C GLU A 237 7.19 -2.57 21.46
N HIS A 238 7.28 -2.03 20.24
CA HIS A 238 7.96 -0.75 19.97
C HIS A 238 6.99 0.45 19.94
N GLY A 239 5.78 0.30 20.49
CA GLY A 239 4.84 1.38 20.69
C GLY A 239 4.10 1.84 19.43
N MET A 240 4.04 1.02 18.40
CA MET A 240 3.27 1.29 17.20
C MET A 240 1.84 0.76 17.34
N ARG A 241 0.87 1.51 16.84
CA ARG A 241 -0.53 1.10 16.82
C ARG A 241 -0.76 0.19 15.62
N VAL A 242 -1.15 -1.06 15.86
CA VAL A 242 -1.32 -2.07 14.82
C VAL A 242 -2.74 -2.59 14.78
N ARG A 243 -3.38 -2.55 13.60
CA ARG A 243 -4.57 -3.33 13.31
C ARG A 243 -4.16 -4.49 12.42
N TYR A 244 -4.33 -5.72 12.90
CA TYR A 244 -3.99 -6.93 12.16
C TYR A 244 -5.23 -7.72 11.76
N ARG A 245 -5.25 -8.22 10.52
CA ARG A 245 -6.32 -9.06 9.97
C ARG A 245 -5.75 -10.32 9.33
N GLU A 246 -6.23 -11.46 9.78
CA GLU A 246 -6.07 -12.74 9.08
C GLU A 246 -7.39 -13.09 8.41
N VAL A 247 -7.32 -13.51 7.17
CA VAL A 247 -8.50 -13.79 6.36
C VAL A 247 -8.38 -15.16 5.69
N HIS A 248 -9.52 -15.84 5.47
CA HIS A 248 -9.59 -17.13 4.79
C HIS A 248 -9.43 -16.94 3.28
N ASP A 249 -8.25 -16.51 2.88
CA ASP A 249 -7.91 -16.19 1.50
C ASP A 249 -6.43 -16.50 1.22
N GLY A 250 -6.03 -16.35 -0.06
CA GLY A 250 -4.68 -16.54 -0.55
C GLY A 250 -4.02 -15.24 -1.01
N HIS A 251 -2.90 -15.36 -1.70
CA HIS A 251 -2.08 -14.26 -2.22
C HIS A 251 -2.65 -13.75 -3.54
N ASN A 252 -3.67 -12.91 -3.52
CA ASN A 252 -4.38 -12.44 -4.70
C ASN A 252 -5.00 -11.05 -4.53
N TRP A 253 -5.40 -10.46 -5.67
CA TRP A 253 -5.95 -9.12 -5.73
C TRP A 253 -7.32 -8.98 -5.06
N GLU A 254 -8.18 -10.01 -5.10
CA GLU A 254 -9.47 -10.01 -4.42
C GLU A 254 -9.29 -9.90 -2.90
N ASN A 255 -8.36 -10.68 -2.33
CA ASN A 255 -8.03 -10.59 -0.92
C ASN A 255 -7.64 -9.16 -0.55
N TRP A 256 -6.71 -8.58 -1.30
CA TRP A 256 -6.21 -7.23 -1.00
C TRP A 256 -7.27 -6.15 -1.19
N ARG A 257 -8.03 -6.22 -2.27
CA ARG A 257 -9.16 -5.33 -2.53
C ARG A 257 -10.17 -5.33 -1.38
N ASP A 258 -10.61 -6.51 -0.96
CA ASP A 258 -11.66 -6.67 0.04
C ASP A 258 -11.23 -6.21 1.47
N ARG A 259 -9.98 -5.84 1.65
CA ARG A 259 -9.45 -5.24 2.90
C ARG A 259 -9.42 -3.71 2.87
N LEU A 260 -9.54 -3.10 1.68
CA LEU A 260 -9.31 -1.66 1.52
C LEU A 260 -10.29 -0.80 2.33
N GLN A 261 -11.54 -1.19 2.47
CA GLN A 261 -12.51 -0.45 3.27
C GLN A 261 -12.10 -0.39 4.74
N ASP A 262 -11.88 -1.55 5.39
CA ASP A 262 -11.44 -1.62 6.81
C ASP A 262 -10.09 -0.92 7.02
N ALA A 263 -9.18 -1.05 6.04
CA ALA A 263 -7.86 -0.45 6.13
C ALA A 263 -7.88 1.07 5.99
N LEU A 264 -8.50 1.56 4.93
CA LEU A 264 -8.50 3.00 4.62
C LEU A 264 -9.37 3.79 5.61
N SER A 265 -10.54 3.28 6.01
CA SER A 265 -11.39 3.93 7.00
C SER A 265 -10.76 3.96 8.40
N TRP A 266 -9.92 2.98 8.74
CA TRP A 266 -9.19 2.99 10.00
C TRP A 266 -7.99 3.94 9.97
N LEU A 267 -7.23 3.98 8.87
CA LEU A 267 -6.07 4.87 8.71
C LEU A 267 -6.48 6.32 8.47
N PHE A 268 -7.54 6.53 7.72
CA PHE A 268 -8.09 7.84 7.36
C PHE A 268 -9.59 7.86 7.62
N PRO A 269 -10.01 7.98 8.89
CA PRO A 269 -11.44 8.00 9.22
C PRO A 269 -12.13 9.18 8.56
N GLY A 270 -13.29 8.92 7.97
CA GLY A 270 -14.13 9.94 7.38
C GLY A 270 -14.84 10.81 8.42
N PRO A 271 -15.45 11.90 7.99
CA PRO A 271 -16.05 12.88 8.90
C PRO A 271 -17.19 12.32 9.76
N LEU A 272 -17.86 11.25 9.32
CA LEU A 272 -18.92 10.63 10.12
C LEU A 272 -18.40 9.92 11.38
N TRP A 273 -17.17 9.37 11.33
CA TRP A 273 -16.55 8.75 12.49
C TRP A 273 -16.15 9.76 13.57
N MET A 274 -15.88 11.00 13.17
CA MET A 274 -15.52 12.09 14.08
C MET A 274 -16.73 12.68 14.85
N ILE A 275 -17.96 12.35 14.41
CA ILE A 275 -19.20 12.87 15.04
C ILE A 275 -19.66 11.96 16.19
N TYR A 276 -19.21 10.71 16.20
CA TYR A 276 -19.67 9.69 17.15
C TYR A 276 -18.61 9.27 18.20
N GLU A 277 -17.41 9.85 18.14
CA GLU A 277 -16.38 9.77 19.20
C GLU A 277 -16.43 10.99 20.12
#